data_f718d6a8a35a34f87cfacbf3e211ee87
#
_entry.id   f718d6a8a35a34f87cfacbf3e211ee87
#
_cell.length_a   1.000
_cell.length_b   1.000
_cell.length_c   1.000
_cell.angle_alpha   90.00
_cell.angle_beta   90.00
_cell.angle_gamma   90.00
#
_symmetry.space_group_name_H-M   'P 1'
#
loop_
_entity.id
_entity.type
_entity.pdbx_description
1 polymer ?
#
loop_
_entity_poly.entity_id
_entity_poly.type
_entity_poly.pdbx_seq_one_letter_code
_entity_poly.pdbx_strand_id
1 'polypeptide(L)'
;MASHLRLTLLGVGAMNSPRYAPAGLLLRHRRRSVAFDAGPGADPPPRLDGWLVTDERAELGSALRRMAADHDVPLRMGDLDLGDLRIRACPVIHTSHPTCGYRIELDGTVVVWAPEFWTFPTWAAGADLMFAEAAGWDRRIRFRGGVGGHAHVQEIGPEAVRHRIRRLVYAHIGRPCLRAMDAGRRPGWGEWGREGRTYTLPPAGAGVPEETAGRPAPTGSPSDTGDETPDEKAGPAVEEEAVRSHAEDDADATPPGE
;
A
#
# COMPACT_ATOMS: atom_id res chain seq x y z
N MET A 1 -31.44 3.99 -6.86
CA MET A 1 -30.44 2.95 -7.24
C MET A 1 -29.31 3.00 -6.23
N ALA A 2 -28.97 1.86 -5.64
CA ALA A 2 -27.85 1.76 -4.70
C ALA A 2 -26.55 2.14 -5.42
N SER A 3 -25.81 3.08 -4.85
CA SER A 3 -24.62 3.65 -5.48
C SER A 3 -23.38 2.89 -4.99
N HIS A 4 -22.69 2.22 -5.90
CA HIS A 4 -21.50 1.45 -5.62
C HIS A 4 -20.28 2.35 -5.39
N LEU A 5 -19.40 1.92 -4.50
CA LEU A 5 -18.06 2.47 -4.33
C LEU A 5 -17.10 1.77 -5.31
N ARG A 6 -16.43 2.52 -6.15
CA ARG A 6 -15.45 1.99 -7.11
C ARG A 6 -14.06 2.48 -6.76
N LEU A 7 -13.13 1.56 -6.65
CA LEU A 7 -11.76 1.78 -6.21
C LEU A 7 -10.81 1.22 -7.26
N THR A 8 -10.07 2.09 -7.93
CA THR A 8 -9.13 1.70 -8.99
C THR A 8 -7.70 1.96 -8.52
N LEU A 9 -6.86 0.94 -8.55
CA LEU A 9 -5.43 1.09 -8.31
C LEU A 9 -4.79 1.80 -9.51
N LEU A 10 -4.26 3.00 -9.30
CA LEU A 10 -3.54 3.79 -10.32
C LEU A 10 -2.12 3.26 -10.50
N GLY A 11 -1.48 2.91 -9.40
CA GLY A 11 -0.20 2.26 -9.30
C GLY A 11 -0.15 1.38 -8.07
N VAL A 12 0.82 0.47 -8.00
CA VAL A 12 1.00 -0.45 -6.87
C VAL A 12 2.45 -0.54 -6.39
N GLY A 13 3.36 0.25 -6.95
CA GLY A 13 4.78 0.20 -6.64
C GLY A 13 5.14 0.95 -5.38
N ALA A 14 6.10 0.44 -4.62
CA ALA A 14 6.85 1.21 -3.65
C ALA A 14 7.77 2.21 -4.38
N MET A 15 8.36 3.14 -3.63
CA MET A 15 9.33 4.09 -4.16
C MET A 15 10.41 3.40 -5.02
N ASN A 16 10.69 3.97 -6.18
CA ASN A 16 11.68 3.43 -7.13
C ASN A 16 11.45 1.96 -7.51
N SER A 17 10.19 1.52 -7.55
CA SER A 17 9.85 0.20 -8.09
C SER A 17 10.30 0.09 -9.54
N PRO A 18 11.02 -0.98 -9.92
CA PRO A 18 11.45 -1.17 -11.32
C PRO A 18 10.34 -1.66 -12.23
N ARG A 19 9.15 -1.96 -11.69
CA ARG A 19 8.06 -2.62 -12.42
C ARG A 19 6.77 -1.84 -12.44
N TYR A 20 6.43 -1.17 -11.35
CA TYR A 20 5.13 -0.56 -11.12
C TYR A 20 5.25 0.94 -10.89
N ALA A 21 4.27 1.68 -11.33
CA ALA A 21 4.09 3.07 -10.98
C ALA A 21 3.84 3.22 -9.45
N PRO A 22 4.13 4.39 -8.86
CA PRO A 22 3.93 4.62 -7.43
C PRO A 22 2.52 4.28 -6.97
N ALA A 23 2.41 3.70 -5.78
CA ALA A 23 1.12 3.29 -5.21
C ALA A 23 0.15 4.46 -5.18
N GLY A 24 -1.03 4.25 -5.74
CA GLY A 24 -2.08 5.26 -5.81
C GLY A 24 -3.45 4.63 -5.99
N LEU A 25 -4.45 5.26 -5.41
CA LEU A 25 -5.83 4.80 -5.45
C LEU A 25 -6.73 5.90 -5.98
N LEU A 26 -7.63 5.56 -6.90
CA LEU A 26 -8.74 6.40 -7.33
C LEU A 26 -10.05 5.84 -6.78
N LEU A 27 -10.71 6.63 -5.94
CA LEU A 27 -12.05 6.39 -5.48
C LEU A 27 -13.05 7.11 -6.37
N ARG A 28 -14.12 6.40 -6.77
CA ARG A 28 -15.27 7.00 -7.46
C ARG A 28 -16.57 6.57 -6.80
N HIS A 29 -17.40 7.57 -6.52
CA HIS A 29 -18.74 7.38 -6.01
C HIS A 29 -19.68 8.41 -6.66
N ARG A 30 -20.69 7.95 -7.40
CA ARG A 30 -21.58 8.81 -8.20
C ARG A 30 -20.76 9.70 -9.14
N ARG A 31 -20.80 11.04 -8.95
CA ARG A 31 -20.02 12.03 -9.73
C ARG A 31 -18.77 12.49 -9.01
N ARG A 32 -18.47 11.92 -7.82
CA ARG A 32 -17.30 12.29 -7.02
C ARG A 32 -16.12 11.42 -7.37
N SER A 33 -14.95 12.03 -7.38
CA SER A 33 -13.67 11.37 -7.62
C SER A 33 -12.62 11.89 -6.65
N VAL A 34 -11.96 10.99 -5.91
CA VAL A 34 -10.88 11.33 -4.98
C VAL A 34 -9.67 10.47 -5.31
N ALA A 35 -8.51 11.09 -5.44
CA ALA A 35 -7.24 10.40 -5.57
C ALA A 35 -6.53 10.31 -4.21
N PHE A 36 -5.79 9.22 -4.00
CA PHE A 36 -4.92 9.02 -2.85
C PHE A 36 -3.52 8.70 -3.34
N ASP A 37 -2.52 9.38 -2.77
CA ASP A 37 -1.11 9.24 -3.14
C ASP A 37 -0.88 9.28 -4.66
N ALA A 38 -0.32 8.25 -5.26
CA ALA A 38 0.02 8.17 -6.66
C ALA A 38 1.37 8.85 -7.00
N GLY A 39 1.56 9.26 -8.25
CA GLY A 39 2.80 9.87 -8.71
C GLY A 39 2.97 9.73 -10.22
N PRO A 40 4.10 10.13 -10.77
CA PRO A 40 4.35 10.02 -12.20
C PRO A 40 4.15 8.58 -12.72
N GLY A 41 3.30 8.43 -13.75
CA GLY A 41 2.90 7.13 -14.31
C GLY A 41 1.71 6.47 -13.61
N ALA A 42 1.23 7.03 -12.49
CA ALA A 42 -0.02 6.65 -11.82
C ALA A 42 -1.01 7.82 -11.84
N ASP A 43 -1.24 8.39 -13.02
CA ASP A 43 -1.97 9.64 -13.19
C ASP A 43 -3.47 9.45 -12.93
N PRO A 44 -4.08 10.27 -12.06
CA PRO A 44 -5.52 10.27 -11.88
C PRO A 44 -6.23 10.96 -13.05
N PRO A 45 -7.57 10.80 -13.19
CA PRO A 45 -8.32 11.47 -14.25
C PRO A 45 -8.34 12.99 -14.06
N PRO A 46 -8.60 13.78 -15.14
CA PRO A 46 -8.50 15.24 -15.11
C PRO A 46 -9.38 15.97 -14.09
N ARG A 47 -10.47 15.34 -13.63
CA ARG A 47 -11.39 15.95 -12.67
C ARG A 47 -11.39 15.18 -11.37
N LEU A 48 -11.02 15.87 -10.29
CA LEU A 48 -11.02 15.37 -8.92
C LEU A 48 -11.81 16.32 -8.02
N ASP A 49 -12.45 15.77 -6.99
CA ASP A 49 -13.06 16.52 -5.89
C ASP A 49 -12.08 16.64 -4.70
N GLY A 50 -10.96 15.90 -4.73
CA GLY A 50 -9.89 15.95 -3.75
C GLY A 50 -8.70 15.07 -4.12
N TRP A 51 -7.52 15.44 -3.63
CA TRP A 51 -6.31 14.63 -3.71
C TRP A 51 -5.66 14.56 -2.34
N LEU A 52 -5.69 13.37 -1.75
CA LEU A 52 -5.22 13.12 -0.40
C LEU A 52 -3.89 12.36 -0.44
N VAL A 53 -3.00 12.65 0.50
CA VAL A 53 -1.72 11.93 0.64
C VAL A 53 -1.58 11.34 2.03
N THR A 54 -0.91 10.20 2.10
CA THR A 54 -0.61 9.53 3.37
C THR A 54 0.58 10.17 4.09
N ASP A 55 1.45 10.86 3.34
CA ASP A 55 2.63 11.56 3.85
C ASP A 55 2.88 12.86 3.05
N GLU A 56 2.82 14.02 3.72
CA GLU A 56 3.10 15.33 3.08
C GLU A 56 4.58 15.57 2.82
N ARG A 57 5.46 14.80 3.45
CA ARG A 57 6.92 14.86 3.32
C ARG A 57 7.50 13.72 2.50
N ALA A 58 6.63 12.92 1.85
CA ALA A 58 7.05 11.86 0.96
C ALA A 58 8.00 12.37 -0.13
N GLU A 59 8.93 11.53 -0.55
CA GLU A 59 9.93 11.84 -1.59
C GLU A 59 9.28 12.30 -2.91
N LEU A 60 8.09 11.79 -3.24
CA LEU A 60 7.30 12.24 -4.40
C LEU A 60 6.51 13.54 -4.17
N GLY A 61 6.55 14.14 -2.99
CA GLY A 61 5.74 15.29 -2.62
C GLY A 61 5.86 16.49 -3.59
N SER A 62 7.06 16.75 -4.13
CA SER A 62 7.24 17.81 -5.13
C SER A 62 6.61 17.49 -6.48
N ALA A 63 6.67 16.24 -6.93
CA ALA A 63 6.02 15.79 -8.16
C ALA A 63 4.49 15.82 -7.99
N LEU A 64 3.98 15.30 -6.88
CA LEU A 64 2.56 15.29 -6.55
C LEU A 64 1.96 16.69 -6.46
N ARG A 65 2.67 17.67 -5.86
CA ARG A 65 2.21 19.06 -5.82
C ARG A 65 2.09 19.68 -7.22
N ARG A 66 3.01 19.39 -8.13
CA ARG A 66 2.89 19.85 -9.54
C ARG A 66 1.70 19.21 -10.21
N MET A 67 1.57 17.89 -10.11
CA MET A 67 0.43 17.16 -10.70
C MET A 67 -0.92 17.67 -10.14
N ALA A 68 -1.02 17.89 -8.83
CA ALA A 68 -2.25 18.40 -8.20
C ALA A 68 -2.60 19.83 -8.66
N ALA A 69 -1.59 20.67 -8.92
CA ALA A 69 -1.81 22.01 -9.49
C ALA A 69 -2.39 21.94 -10.91
N ASP A 70 -1.95 20.99 -11.73
CA ASP A 70 -2.50 20.75 -13.07
C ASP A 70 -3.98 20.28 -13.04
N HIS A 71 -4.42 19.71 -11.91
CA HIS A 71 -5.79 19.28 -11.65
C HIS A 71 -6.65 20.33 -10.93
N ASP A 72 -6.09 21.49 -10.58
CA ASP A 72 -6.75 22.54 -9.80
C ASP A 72 -7.35 22.02 -8.46
N VAL A 73 -6.64 21.10 -7.80
CA VAL A 73 -7.03 20.56 -6.49
C VAL A 73 -5.87 20.68 -5.48
N PRO A 74 -6.16 21.02 -4.21
CA PRO A 74 -5.13 21.02 -3.18
C PRO A 74 -4.69 19.60 -2.85
N LEU A 75 -3.37 19.37 -2.82
CA LEU A 75 -2.79 18.17 -2.26
C LEU A 75 -2.70 18.33 -0.75
N ARG A 76 -3.29 17.42 0.03
CA ARG A 76 -3.30 17.54 1.49
C ARG A 76 -3.43 16.20 2.21
N MET A 77 -2.95 16.14 3.42
CA MET A 77 -3.26 15.10 4.40
C MET A 77 -4.42 15.58 5.29
N GLY A 78 -5.41 14.75 5.55
CA GLY A 78 -6.54 15.09 6.43
C GLY A 78 -7.86 14.52 5.97
N ASP A 79 -8.89 14.83 6.72
CA ASP A 79 -10.25 14.39 6.50
C ASP A 79 -10.90 15.04 5.28
N LEU A 80 -11.80 14.31 4.63
CA LEU A 80 -12.62 14.82 3.54
C LEU A 80 -14.04 14.23 3.63
N ASP A 81 -15.04 15.12 3.66
CA ASP A 81 -16.46 14.77 3.63
C ASP A 81 -17.08 15.20 2.29
N LEU A 82 -17.73 14.27 1.62
CA LEU A 82 -18.40 14.49 0.33
C LEU A 82 -19.86 13.99 0.40
N GLY A 83 -20.62 14.55 1.33
CA GLY A 83 -22.01 14.18 1.58
C GLY A 83 -22.12 12.87 2.35
N ASP A 84 -22.56 11.80 1.68
CA ASP A 84 -22.67 10.45 2.26
C ASP A 84 -21.32 9.71 2.36
N LEU A 85 -20.32 10.14 1.61
CA LEU A 85 -18.96 9.59 1.64
C LEU A 85 -18.10 10.29 2.68
N ARG A 86 -17.59 9.55 3.66
CA ARG A 86 -16.69 10.04 4.71
C ARG A 86 -15.31 9.45 4.53
N ILE A 87 -14.29 10.29 4.53
CA ILE A 87 -12.88 9.88 4.44
C ILE A 87 -12.17 10.46 5.66
N ARG A 88 -11.59 9.60 6.48
CA ARG A 88 -10.88 9.97 7.73
C ARG A 88 -9.43 9.59 7.64
N ALA A 89 -8.56 10.57 7.90
CA ALA A 89 -7.13 10.36 8.06
C ALA A 89 -6.88 9.75 9.44
N CYS A 90 -6.33 8.54 9.47
CA CYS A 90 -6.04 7.81 10.68
C CYS A 90 -4.53 7.61 10.81
N PRO A 91 -3.93 7.88 11.99
CA PRO A 91 -2.47 7.83 12.13
C PRO A 91 -1.94 6.41 11.93
N VAL A 92 -0.76 6.33 11.32
CA VAL A 92 0.04 5.11 11.21
C VAL A 92 1.45 5.37 11.75
N ILE A 93 2.10 4.31 12.23
CA ILE A 93 3.52 4.36 12.57
C ILE A 93 4.28 3.98 11.31
N HIS A 94 5.04 4.93 10.74
CA HIS A 94 5.82 4.71 9.53
C HIS A 94 7.15 5.46 9.55
N THR A 95 7.14 6.76 9.82
CA THR A 95 8.31 7.64 9.85
C THR A 95 8.43 8.38 11.19
N SER A 96 9.41 9.29 11.31
CA SER A 96 9.57 10.17 12.48
C SER A 96 8.63 11.38 12.48
N HIS A 97 7.92 11.63 11.39
CA HIS A 97 6.93 12.70 11.28
C HIS A 97 5.53 12.10 11.10
N PRO A 98 4.46 12.89 11.25
CA PRO A 98 3.09 12.41 11.12
C PRO A 98 2.83 11.83 9.74
N THR A 99 2.29 10.61 9.71
CA THR A 99 1.80 9.89 8.54
C THR A 99 0.45 9.28 8.86
N CYS A 100 -0.37 9.05 7.85
CA CYS A 100 -1.70 8.48 8.02
C CYS A 100 -2.01 7.41 6.97
N GLY A 101 -3.02 6.60 7.24
CA GLY A 101 -3.81 5.91 6.24
C GLY A 101 -5.21 6.50 6.23
N TYR A 102 -6.06 6.01 5.35
CA TYR A 102 -7.43 6.51 5.20
C TYR A 102 -8.45 5.42 5.46
N ARG A 103 -9.42 5.74 6.33
CA ARG A 103 -10.64 4.98 6.51
C ARG A 103 -11.76 5.67 5.73
N ILE A 104 -12.34 4.96 4.78
CA ILE A 104 -13.34 5.44 3.83
C ILE A 104 -14.65 4.73 4.15
N GLU A 105 -15.69 5.49 4.43
CA GLU A 105 -16.99 4.96 4.85
C GLU A 105 -18.10 5.47 3.95
N LEU A 106 -18.94 4.53 3.48
CA LEU A 106 -20.13 4.80 2.69
C LEU A 106 -21.22 3.79 3.03
N ASP A 107 -22.35 4.25 3.58
CA ASP A 107 -23.54 3.41 3.86
C ASP A 107 -23.18 2.09 4.57
N GLY A 108 -22.30 2.14 5.57
CA GLY A 108 -21.85 0.99 6.34
C GLY A 108 -20.75 0.14 5.66
N THR A 109 -20.41 0.39 4.41
CA THR A 109 -19.24 -0.20 3.75
C THR A 109 -17.99 0.53 4.18
N VAL A 110 -16.95 -0.22 4.53
CA VAL A 110 -15.67 0.31 5.02
C VAL A 110 -14.53 -0.13 4.12
N VAL A 111 -13.77 0.85 3.60
CA VAL A 111 -12.53 0.62 2.86
C VAL A 111 -11.37 1.29 3.58
N VAL A 112 -10.22 0.64 3.54
CA VAL A 112 -8.97 1.17 4.10
C VAL A 112 -7.92 1.31 3.00
N TRP A 113 -7.30 2.49 2.93
CA TRP A 113 -6.09 2.75 2.18
C TRP A 113 -4.96 3.03 3.17
N ALA A 114 -4.06 2.07 3.36
CA ALA A 114 -2.88 2.19 4.22
C ALA A 114 -1.70 1.48 3.55
N PRO A 115 -1.11 2.11 2.51
CA PRO A 115 -0.04 1.50 1.72
C PRO A 115 1.30 1.46 2.45
N GLU A 116 1.47 2.22 3.53
CA GLU A 116 2.72 2.33 4.27
C GLU A 116 2.49 2.32 5.77
N PHE A 117 3.05 1.34 6.46
CA PHE A 117 3.07 1.29 7.93
C PHE A 117 4.13 0.32 8.47
N TRP A 118 4.64 0.63 9.66
CA TRP A 118 5.51 -0.24 10.43
C TRP A 118 4.74 -1.26 11.29
N THR A 119 3.62 -0.83 11.87
CA THR A 119 2.75 -1.64 12.71
C THR A 119 1.36 -1.67 12.12
N PHE A 120 0.75 -2.86 12.07
CA PHE A 120 -0.60 -3.03 11.53
C PHE A 120 -1.59 -2.05 12.18
N PRO A 121 -2.33 -1.25 11.40
CA PRO A 121 -3.22 -0.23 11.93
C PRO A 121 -4.52 -0.86 12.48
N THR A 122 -4.65 -0.91 13.80
CA THR A 122 -5.80 -1.55 14.47
C THR A 122 -7.15 -0.89 14.14
N TRP A 123 -7.13 0.39 13.78
CA TRP A 123 -8.32 1.13 13.33
C TRP A 123 -8.88 0.61 11.98
N ALA A 124 -8.12 -0.20 11.24
CA ALA A 124 -8.59 -0.86 10.02
C ALA A 124 -9.58 -2.01 10.30
N ALA A 125 -9.74 -2.42 11.56
CA ALA A 125 -10.55 -3.58 11.93
C ALA A 125 -11.96 -3.53 11.32
N GLY A 126 -12.42 -4.69 10.81
CA GLY A 126 -13.72 -4.88 10.21
C GLY A 126 -13.89 -4.28 8.81
N ALA A 127 -12.82 -3.84 8.15
CA ALA A 127 -12.93 -3.31 6.80
C ALA A 127 -13.36 -4.39 5.80
N ASP A 128 -14.23 -4.00 4.86
CA ASP A 128 -14.66 -4.86 3.75
C ASP A 128 -13.55 -5.06 2.73
N LEU A 129 -12.71 -4.02 2.55
CA LEU A 129 -11.54 -4.05 1.68
C LEU A 129 -10.42 -3.19 2.29
N MET A 130 -9.22 -3.75 2.37
CA MET A 130 -8.02 -3.03 2.78
C MET A 130 -6.95 -3.14 1.70
N PHE A 131 -6.42 -2.00 1.29
CA PHE A 131 -5.18 -1.90 0.53
C PHE A 131 -4.05 -1.66 1.52
N ALA A 132 -3.05 -2.53 1.53
CA ALA A 132 -2.03 -2.57 2.57
C ALA A 132 -0.61 -2.59 2.01
N GLU A 133 0.31 -2.32 2.90
CA GLU A 133 1.77 -2.36 2.76
C GLU A 133 2.29 -3.67 2.12
N ALA A 134 3.26 -3.56 1.20
CA ALA A 134 3.97 -4.68 0.60
C ALA A 134 5.43 -4.34 0.21
N ALA A 135 6.10 -3.44 0.91
CA ALA A 135 7.51 -3.17 0.63
C ALA A 135 8.40 -4.37 1.01
N GLY A 136 8.15 -5.00 2.16
CA GLY A 136 8.85 -6.20 2.64
C GLY A 136 8.09 -7.51 2.34
N TRP A 137 8.81 -8.62 2.03
CA TRP A 137 8.22 -9.94 1.85
C TRP A 137 8.10 -10.72 3.15
N ASP A 138 9.24 -11.02 3.79
CA ASP A 138 9.39 -11.85 4.98
C ASP A 138 10.17 -11.17 6.11
N ARG A 139 10.65 -9.96 5.88
CA ARG A 139 11.37 -9.13 6.83
C ARG A 139 10.89 -7.70 6.76
N ARG A 140 10.82 -7.06 7.93
CA ARG A 140 10.55 -5.63 8.05
C ARG A 140 11.73 -4.82 7.50
N ILE A 141 11.42 -3.72 6.82
CA ILE A 141 12.42 -2.74 6.38
C ILE A 141 12.46 -1.63 7.43
N ARG A 142 13.54 -1.55 8.19
CA ARG A 142 13.71 -0.54 9.24
C ARG A 142 14.46 0.67 8.69
N PHE A 143 13.95 1.87 8.97
CA PHE A 143 14.67 3.09 8.65
C PHE A 143 15.84 3.34 9.60
N ARG A 144 16.85 4.09 9.13
CA ARG A 144 17.98 4.49 9.97
C ARG A 144 17.48 5.24 11.20
N GLY A 145 18.14 5.05 12.34
CA GLY A 145 17.72 5.68 13.60
C GLY A 145 16.54 5.01 14.30
N GLY A 146 15.96 3.95 13.73
CA GLY A 146 14.88 3.19 14.37
C GLY A 146 13.54 3.92 14.47
N VAL A 147 13.35 4.97 13.66
CA VAL A 147 12.18 5.86 13.71
C VAL A 147 10.93 5.31 13.02
N GLY A 148 10.97 4.06 12.50
CA GLY A 148 9.88 3.42 11.77
C GLY A 148 10.40 2.54 10.66
N GLY A 149 9.60 2.38 9.59
CA GLY A 149 9.89 1.54 8.43
C GLY A 149 8.64 0.92 7.83
N HIS A 150 8.82 -0.23 7.19
CA HIS A 150 7.75 -0.99 6.55
C HIS A 150 7.56 -2.35 7.20
N ALA A 151 6.32 -2.74 7.41
CA ALA A 151 5.93 -4.10 7.75
C ALA A 151 6.18 -5.06 6.57
N HIS A 152 5.96 -6.35 6.74
CA HIS A 152 6.13 -7.33 5.67
C HIS A 152 4.87 -8.18 5.44
N VAL A 153 4.73 -8.68 4.21
CA VAL A 153 3.53 -9.41 3.75
C VAL A 153 3.18 -10.60 4.65
N GLN A 154 4.20 -11.36 5.13
CA GLN A 154 3.97 -12.56 5.94
C GLN A 154 3.43 -12.28 7.34
N GLU A 155 3.60 -11.06 7.88
CA GLU A 155 2.99 -10.66 9.15
C GLU A 155 1.65 -9.95 8.96
N ILE A 156 1.47 -9.21 7.85
CA ILE A 156 0.26 -8.45 7.57
C ILE A 156 -0.94 -9.36 7.35
N GLY A 157 -0.76 -10.49 6.63
CA GLY A 157 -1.84 -11.44 6.37
C GLY A 157 -2.52 -11.96 7.64
N PRO A 158 -1.77 -12.56 8.60
CA PRO A 158 -2.31 -12.98 9.90
C PRO A 158 -2.97 -11.86 10.69
N GLU A 159 -2.40 -10.65 10.71
CA GLU A 159 -3.00 -9.50 11.39
C GLU A 159 -4.33 -9.08 10.74
N ALA A 160 -4.40 -9.09 9.41
CA ALA A 160 -5.64 -8.78 8.71
C ALA A 160 -6.77 -9.79 9.05
N VAL A 161 -6.44 -11.08 9.15
CA VAL A 161 -7.39 -12.11 9.61
C VAL A 161 -7.84 -11.84 11.05
N ARG A 162 -6.90 -11.57 11.97
CA ARG A 162 -7.18 -11.24 13.37
C ARG A 162 -8.12 -10.05 13.51
N HIS A 163 -7.93 -9.03 12.66
CA HIS A 163 -8.72 -7.81 12.65
C HIS A 163 -9.97 -7.89 11.76
N ARG A 164 -10.32 -9.09 11.27
CA ARG A 164 -11.54 -9.35 10.48
C ARG A 164 -11.62 -8.48 9.22
N ILE A 165 -10.51 -8.26 8.55
CA ILE A 165 -10.50 -7.65 7.22
C ILE A 165 -11.12 -8.67 6.26
N ARG A 166 -12.16 -8.32 5.51
CA ARG A 166 -12.83 -9.27 4.61
C ARG A 166 -12.04 -9.56 3.34
N ARG A 167 -11.37 -8.54 2.82
CA ARG A 167 -10.52 -8.65 1.63
C ARG A 167 -9.26 -7.80 1.80
N LEU A 168 -8.10 -8.40 1.56
CA LEU A 168 -6.81 -7.73 1.61
C LEU A 168 -6.16 -7.69 0.24
N VAL A 169 -5.70 -6.52 -0.17
CA VAL A 169 -4.98 -6.26 -1.41
C VAL A 169 -3.66 -5.60 -1.07
N TYR A 170 -2.56 -6.20 -1.47
CA TYR A 170 -1.24 -5.66 -1.25
C TYR A 170 -0.90 -4.61 -2.32
N ALA A 171 -0.67 -3.37 -1.89
CA ALA A 171 -0.17 -2.25 -2.66
C ALA A 171 1.19 -1.80 -2.11
N HIS A 172 1.85 -0.80 -2.72
CA HIS A 172 3.19 -0.36 -2.33
C HIS A 172 4.24 -1.49 -2.41
N ILE A 173 4.23 -2.21 -3.55
CA ILE A 173 5.02 -3.43 -3.77
C ILE A 173 6.50 -3.10 -3.97
N GLY A 174 7.32 -3.46 -2.99
CA GLY A 174 8.77 -3.26 -3.01
C GLY A 174 9.55 -4.39 -3.69
N ARG A 175 10.85 -4.17 -3.88
CA ARG A 175 11.75 -5.14 -4.54
C ARG A 175 11.78 -6.53 -3.88
N PRO A 176 11.72 -6.69 -2.54
CA PRO A 176 11.61 -8.02 -1.92
C PRO A 176 10.36 -8.78 -2.37
N CYS A 177 9.22 -8.10 -2.46
CA CYS A 177 7.98 -8.70 -2.94
C CYS A 177 8.02 -8.99 -4.44
N LEU A 178 8.66 -8.15 -5.27
CA LEU A 178 8.86 -8.45 -6.69
C LEU A 178 9.67 -9.74 -6.89
N ARG A 179 10.76 -9.91 -6.13
CA ARG A 179 11.53 -11.18 -6.16
C ARG A 179 10.69 -12.39 -5.73
N ALA A 180 9.84 -12.23 -4.73
CA ALA A 180 8.94 -13.30 -4.31
C ALA A 180 7.91 -13.64 -5.40
N MET A 181 7.34 -12.64 -6.06
CA MET A 181 6.43 -12.82 -7.20
C MET A 181 7.12 -13.53 -8.37
N ASP A 182 8.34 -13.16 -8.71
CA ASP A 182 9.12 -13.78 -9.79
C ASP A 182 9.48 -15.24 -9.48
N ALA A 183 9.63 -15.56 -8.19
CA ALA A 183 9.78 -16.94 -7.71
C ALA A 183 8.44 -17.69 -7.58
N GLY A 184 7.33 -17.16 -8.09
CA GLY A 184 6.01 -17.78 -8.03
C GLY A 184 5.36 -17.78 -6.65
N ARG A 185 5.96 -17.09 -5.65
CA ARG A 185 5.41 -17.04 -4.29
C ARG A 185 4.17 -16.14 -4.23
N ARG A 186 3.24 -16.51 -3.38
CA ARG A 186 1.99 -15.78 -3.13
C ARG A 186 1.85 -15.47 -1.65
N PRO A 187 1.16 -14.37 -1.27
CA PRO A 187 0.77 -14.14 0.11
C PRO A 187 -0.02 -15.33 0.66
N GLY A 188 0.21 -15.70 1.92
CA GLY A 188 -0.58 -16.73 2.59
C GLY A 188 -2.06 -16.35 2.73
N TRP A 189 -2.35 -15.05 2.79
CA TRP A 189 -3.69 -14.48 2.75
C TRP A 189 -3.67 -13.11 2.07
N GLY A 190 -4.72 -12.79 1.31
CA GLY A 190 -4.79 -11.60 0.47
C GLY A 190 -4.31 -11.84 -0.97
N GLU A 191 -4.32 -10.79 -1.75
CA GLU A 191 -3.92 -10.82 -3.16
C GLU A 191 -2.98 -9.67 -3.52
N TRP A 192 -2.14 -9.87 -4.54
CA TRP A 192 -1.34 -8.79 -5.10
C TRP A 192 -2.24 -7.77 -5.82
N GLY A 193 -2.04 -6.51 -5.52
CA GLY A 193 -2.62 -5.41 -6.28
C GLY A 193 -2.15 -5.43 -7.74
N ARG A 194 -3.00 -4.94 -8.63
CA ARG A 194 -2.69 -4.80 -10.06
C ARG A 194 -3.10 -3.41 -10.53
N GLU A 195 -2.22 -2.75 -11.23
CA GLU A 195 -2.50 -1.45 -11.85
C GLU A 195 -3.71 -1.53 -12.76
N GLY A 196 -4.55 -0.51 -12.75
CA GLY A 196 -5.79 -0.43 -13.50
C GLY A 196 -6.95 -1.30 -12.97
N ARG A 197 -6.70 -2.21 -12.01
CA ARG A 197 -7.76 -3.04 -11.45
C ARG A 197 -8.73 -2.20 -10.63
N THR A 198 -10.02 -2.38 -10.91
CA THR A 198 -11.13 -1.75 -10.18
C THR A 198 -11.82 -2.76 -9.27
N TYR A 199 -12.01 -2.37 -8.03
CA TYR A 199 -12.79 -3.08 -7.01
C TYR A 199 -14.11 -2.33 -6.84
N THR A 200 -15.23 -3.05 -6.96
CA THR A 200 -16.56 -2.46 -6.79
C THR A 200 -17.20 -3.05 -5.55
N LEU A 201 -17.58 -2.19 -4.62
CA LEU A 201 -18.26 -2.59 -3.38
C LEU A 201 -19.71 -2.07 -3.40
N PRO A 202 -20.69 -2.94 -3.14
CA PRO A 202 -22.07 -2.52 -2.93
C PRO A 202 -22.19 -1.79 -1.59
N PRO A 203 -23.25 -0.98 -1.37
CA PRO A 203 -23.59 -0.50 -0.03
C PRO A 203 -23.87 -1.68 0.91
N ALA A 204 -23.56 -1.52 2.20
CA ALA A 204 -23.84 -2.55 3.20
C ALA A 204 -25.35 -2.89 3.22
N GLY A 205 -25.66 -4.21 3.20
CA GLY A 205 -27.03 -4.70 3.16
C GLY A 205 -27.57 -5.03 1.76
N ALA A 206 -26.93 -4.66 0.69
CA ALA A 206 -27.17 -5.26 -0.62
C ALA A 206 -26.44 -6.61 -0.62
N GLY A 207 -27.18 -7.72 -0.58
CA GLY A 207 -26.62 -9.08 -0.48
C GLY A 207 -25.42 -9.24 -1.41
N VAL A 208 -24.28 -9.58 -0.82
CA VAL A 208 -23.05 -9.88 -1.57
C VAL A 208 -23.32 -11.15 -2.37
N PRO A 209 -23.13 -11.18 -3.69
CA PRO A 209 -23.00 -12.44 -4.38
C PRO A 209 -21.82 -13.17 -3.76
N GLU A 210 -22.03 -14.40 -3.33
CA GLU A 210 -21.05 -15.28 -2.68
C GLU A 210 -20.00 -15.78 -3.70
N GLU A 211 -19.27 -14.82 -4.29
CA GLU A 211 -18.19 -15.15 -5.22
C GLU A 211 -16.88 -14.52 -4.75
N THR A 212 -16.00 -15.42 -4.31
CA THR A 212 -14.59 -15.24 -3.98
C THR A 212 -14.24 -14.65 -2.59
N ALA A 213 -14.70 -15.27 -1.53
CA ALA A 213 -13.84 -15.42 -0.36
C ALA A 213 -12.66 -16.31 -0.78
N GLY A 214 -11.42 -15.82 -0.62
CA GLY A 214 -10.23 -16.58 -1.03
C GLY A 214 -10.17 -17.94 -0.37
N ARG A 215 -10.49 -18.98 -1.14
CA ARG A 215 -10.39 -20.37 -0.71
C ARG A 215 -8.91 -20.72 -0.59
N PRO A 216 -8.44 -21.19 0.56
CA PRO A 216 -7.07 -21.69 0.66
C PRO A 216 -6.91 -22.84 -0.34
N ALA A 217 -5.79 -22.85 -1.07
CA ALA A 217 -5.44 -23.95 -1.95
C ALA A 217 -5.41 -25.26 -1.14
N PRO A 218 -5.89 -26.40 -1.70
CA PRO A 218 -5.84 -27.67 -1.01
C PRO A 218 -4.38 -28.04 -0.75
N THR A 219 -4.08 -28.34 0.51
CA THR A 219 -2.81 -28.94 0.94
C THR A 219 -2.75 -30.34 0.35
N GLY A 220 -1.99 -30.51 -0.74
CA GLY A 220 -1.62 -31.83 -1.22
C GLY A 220 -0.66 -32.46 -0.22
N SER A 221 -1.02 -33.59 0.34
CA SER A 221 -0.14 -34.43 1.12
C SER A 221 1.05 -34.89 0.27
N PRO A 222 2.28 -34.85 0.76
CA PRO A 222 3.38 -35.49 0.09
C PRO A 222 3.30 -37.00 0.30
N SER A 223 3.18 -37.75 -0.79
CA SER A 223 3.46 -39.17 -0.79
C SER A 223 4.97 -39.40 -0.62
N ASP A 224 5.28 -40.11 0.44
CA ASP A 224 6.55 -40.69 0.80
C ASP A 224 7.04 -41.70 -0.26
N THR A 225 8.25 -41.50 -0.82
CA THR A 225 9.14 -42.55 -1.27
C THR A 225 10.57 -42.09 -1.48
N GLY A 226 11.52 -42.67 -0.68
CA GLY A 226 12.85 -43.13 -1.15
C GLY A 226 13.98 -42.14 -1.12
N ASP A 227 14.74 -42.12 -0.04
CA ASP A 227 16.15 -42.50 0.12
C ASP A 227 17.13 -42.20 -1.04
N GLU A 228 18.05 -41.28 -0.82
CA GLU A 228 19.50 -41.37 -1.09
C GLU A 228 20.21 -40.05 -0.77
N THR A 229 21.13 -40.10 0.21
CA THR A 229 22.23 -39.16 0.47
C THR A 229 23.53 -39.73 -0.14
N PRO A 230 24.68 -39.04 -0.16
CA PRO A 230 25.03 -37.62 -0.06
C PRO A 230 25.99 -37.16 -1.18
N ASP A 231 26.22 -35.87 -1.34
CA ASP A 231 27.61 -35.40 -1.44
C ASP A 231 27.75 -33.87 -1.19
N GLU A 232 28.77 -33.62 -0.42
CA GLU A 232 29.26 -32.36 0.09
C GLU A 232 30.07 -31.61 -0.98
N LYS A 233 29.80 -30.35 -1.24
CA LYS A 233 30.84 -29.39 -1.66
C LYS A 233 30.46 -27.96 -1.37
N ALA A 234 31.17 -27.37 -0.46
CA ALA A 234 31.22 -25.95 -0.15
C ALA A 234 31.82 -25.15 -1.32
N GLY A 235 31.26 -23.97 -1.57
CA GLY A 235 31.81 -22.96 -2.44
C GLY A 235 31.20 -21.59 -2.15
N PRO A 236 31.88 -20.48 -2.41
CA PRO A 236 32.17 -19.47 -1.40
C PRO A 236 31.16 -18.32 -1.32
N ALA A 237 31.21 -17.63 -0.16
CA ALA A 237 30.51 -16.40 0.15
C ALA A 237 30.71 -15.32 -0.93
N VAL A 238 29.59 -14.71 -1.37
CA VAL A 238 29.57 -13.49 -2.17
C VAL A 238 29.19 -12.34 -1.28
N GLU A 239 30.11 -11.39 -1.18
CA GLU A 239 30.04 -10.17 -0.39
C GLU A 239 28.82 -9.31 -0.77
N GLU A 240 28.19 -8.79 0.25
CA GLU A 240 27.06 -7.88 0.23
C GLU A 240 27.56 -6.46 -0.07
N GLU A 241 27.42 -6.02 -1.31
CA GLU A 241 27.75 -4.66 -1.72
C GLU A 241 26.63 -3.69 -1.26
N ALA A 242 26.97 -2.89 -0.26
CA ALA A 242 26.12 -1.86 0.31
C ALA A 242 25.90 -0.73 -0.71
N VAL A 243 24.65 -0.56 -1.13
CA VAL A 243 24.23 0.59 -1.93
C VAL A 243 24.29 1.84 -1.05
N ARG A 244 25.29 2.69 -1.31
CA ARG A 244 25.39 4.06 -0.81
C ARG A 244 24.31 4.90 -1.50
N SER A 245 23.32 5.37 -0.75
CA SER A 245 22.48 6.48 -1.17
C SER A 245 23.14 7.80 -0.78
N HIS A 246 23.32 8.66 -1.75
CA HIS A 246 23.80 10.02 -1.59
C HIS A 246 22.87 10.82 -0.66
N ALA A 247 23.44 11.28 0.44
CA ALA A 247 22.96 12.39 1.23
C ALA A 247 24.20 13.19 1.63
N GLU A 248 24.66 14.02 0.73
CA GLU A 248 25.58 15.13 0.96
C GLU A 248 25.07 16.28 0.10
N ASP A 249 24.61 17.32 0.77
CA ASP A 249 24.91 18.73 0.61
C ASP A 249 23.79 19.54 1.23
N ASP A 250 24.05 20.05 2.42
CA ASP A 250 23.69 21.39 2.83
C ASP A 250 24.26 21.65 4.24
N ALA A 251 25.52 22.05 4.25
CA ALA A 251 26.12 22.73 5.39
C ALA A 251 27.24 23.63 4.87
N ASP A 252 26.88 24.82 4.42
CA ASP A 252 27.69 26.02 4.62
C ASP A 252 26.89 27.28 4.21
N ALA A 253 26.38 28.01 5.18
CA ALA A 253 26.04 29.40 5.04
C ALA A 253 26.36 30.10 6.37
N THR A 254 27.59 30.56 6.46
CA THR A 254 28.05 31.53 7.46
C THR A 254 27.34 32.89 7.25
N PRO A 255 26.79 33.55 8.28
CA PRO A 255 26.27 34.91 8.13
C PRO A 255 27.44 35.93 8.13
N PRO A 256 27.39 37.01 7.32
CA PRO A 256 28.31 38.11 7.41
C PRO A 256 27.99 38.96 8.64
N GLY A 257 29.03 39.29 9.37
CA GLY A 257 28.97 40.26 10.47
C GLY A 257 28.87 41.71 9.98
N GLU A 258 28.38 42.49 10.86
CA GLU A 258 28.29 43.88 11.24
C GLU A 258 26.86 44.37 11.40
#